data_b2993505b74e129bc96728549e420be5
#
_entry.id   b2993505b74e129bc96728549e420be5
#
_cell.length_a   1.000
_cell.length_b   1.000
_cell.length_c   1.000
_cell.angle_alpha   90.00
_cell.angle_beta   90.00
_cell.angle_gamma   90.00
#
_symmetry.space_group_name_H-M   'P 1'
#
loop_
_entity.id
_entity.type
_entity.pdbx_description
1 polymer ?
#
loop_
_entity_poly.entity_id
_entity_poly.type
_entity_poly.pdbx_seq_one_letter_code
_entity_poly.pdbx_strand_id
1 'polypeptide(L)'
;MKIRQSFTLLRQNPFFSVVSIIGTAVSIAFAMVVYMVYDIQTANIRPESHRDRMVYSSYGYSYRKADHSNANTGMSYQAASRVFGDLPGAELVTYTSYVFMEYCGASPEKGNRYQKRHVDLNFWRLYDIRFVAGRPFDQQEFDACSDVVVIAERLA
;
A
#
# COMPACT_ATOMS: atom_id res chain seq x y z
N MET A 1 10.77 42.86 28.67
CA MET A 1 10.34 42.68 30.07
C MET A 1 9.57 41.40 30.36
N LYS A 2 8.76 40.87 29.44
CA LYS A 2 7.91 39.67 29.70
C LYS A 2 8.66 38.36 29.88
N ILE A 3 9.75 38.11 29.18
CA ILE A 3 10.51 36.85 29.24
C ILE A 3 11.11 36.57 30.60
N ARG A 4 11.68 37.59 31.26
CA ARG A 4 12.25 37.43 32.61
C ARG A 4 11.21 37.07 33.67
N GLN A 5 10.01 37.63 33.57
CA GLN A 5 8.90 37.30 34.47
C GLN A 5 8.45 35.87 34.29
N SER A 6 8.39 35.35 33.05
CA SER A 6 8.02 33.95 32.77
C SER A 6 9.03 33.00 33.39
N PHE A 7 10.32 33.25 33.27
CA PHE A 7 11.35 32.42 33.92
C PHE A 7 11.26 32.43 35.45
N THR A 8 10.91 33.57 36.04
CA THR A 8 10.73 33.65 37.50
C THR A 8 9.53 32.85 37.97
N LEU A 9 8.40 32.90 37.23
CA LEU A 9 7.20 32.08 37.51
C LEU A 9 7.45 30.59 37.38
N LEU A 10 8.17 30.17 36.35
CA LEU A 10 8.59 28.78 36.15
C LEU A 10 9.42 28.24 37.33
N ARG A 11 10.30 29.10 37.89
CA ARG A 11 11.15 28.72 39.01
C ARG A 11 10.43 28.71 40.34
N GLN A 12 9.35 29.48 40.48
CA GLN A 12 8.51 29.50 41.69
C GLN A 12 7.64 28.30 41.85
N ASN A 13 7.20 27.68 40.73
CA ASN A 13 6.31 26.50 40.70
C ASN A 13 6.93 25.38 39.85
N PRO A 14 7.99 24.74 40.28
CA PRO A 14 8.70 23.76 39.44
C PRO A 14 7.88 22.56 39.01
N PHE A 15 7.01 22.07 39.88
CA PHE A 15 6.12 20.94 39.57
C PHE A 15 5.18 21.24 38.40
N PHE A 16 4.44 22.34 38.47
CA PHE A 16 3.54 22.74 37.40
C PHE A 16 4.28 23.04 36.09
N SER A 17 5.47 23.62 36.19
CA SER A 17 6.30 23.92 35.03
C SER A 17 6.76 22.65 34.33
N VAL A 18 7.21 21.66 35.07
CA VAL A 18 7.65 20.37 34.51
C VAL A 18 6.46 19.62 33.87
N VAL A 19 5.30 19.57 34.55
CA VAL A 19 4.10 18.92 34.01
C VAL A 19 3.64 19.63 32.71
N SER A 20 3.64 20.96 32.69
CA SER A 20 3.26 21.70 31.49
C SER A 20 4.22 21.49 30.33
N ILE A 21 5.53 21.48 30.60
CA ILE A 21 6.56 21.23 29.56
C ILE A 21 6.41 19.82 29.01
N ILE A 22 6.27 18.80 29.86
CA ILE A 22 6.08 17.42 29.44
C ILE A 22 4.78 17.27 28.65
N GLY A 23 3.69 17.85 29.14
CA GLY A 23 2.39 17.80 28.47
C GLY A 23 2.42 18.41 27.07
N THR A 24 3.03 19.59 26.93
CA THR A 24 3.17 20.22 25.61
C THR A 24 4.12 19.42 24.69
N ALA A 25 5.23 18.92 25.23
CA ALA A 25 6.16 18.11 24.44
C ALA A 25 5.50 16.82 23.91
N VAL A 26 4.73 16.11 24.76
CA VAL A 26 3.99 14.90 24.38
C VAL A 26 2.91 15.23 23.33
N SER A 27 2.19 16.34 23.50
CA SER A 27 1.17 16.77 22.55
C SER A 27 1.75 17.09 21.17
N ILE A 28 2.88 17.77 21.12
CA ILE A 28 3.59 18.07 19.86
C ILE A 28 4.12 16.78 19.23
N ALA A 29 4.73 15.91 20.02
CA ALA A 29 5.23 14.62 19.53
C ALA A 29 4.10 13.77 18.93
N PHE A 30 2.94 13.69 19.60
CA PHE A 30 1.79 13.00 19.09
C PHE A 30 1.27 13.60 17.77
N ALA A 31 1.15 14.92 17.70
CA ALA A 31 0.75 15.59 16.46
C ALA A 31 1.72 15.31 15.30
N MET A 32 3.03 15.30 15.57
CA MET A 32 4.05 14.94 14.58
C MET A 32 3.90 13.49 14.10
N VAL A 33 3.66 12.54 15.02
CA VAL A 33 3.46 11.13 14.65
C VAL A 33 2.22 10.98 13.77
N VAL A 34 1.11 11.62 14.13
CA VAL A 34 -0.12 11.58 13.30
C VAL A 34 0.13 12.17 11.91
N TYR A 35 0.83 13.29 11.84
CA TYR A 35 1.20 13.91 10.57
C TYR A 35 2.10 12.98 9.72
N MET A 36 3.14 12.38 10.33
CA MET A 36 4.02 11.44 9.63
C MET A 36 3.26 10.23 9.09
N VAL A 37 2.35 9.65 9.88
CA VAL A 37 1.53 8.51 9.44
C VAL A 37 0.64 8.92 8.26
N TYR A 38 0.03 10.10 8.33
CA TYR A 38 -0.78 10.62 7.23
C TYR A 38 0.07 10.85 5.98
N ASP A 39 1.22 11.48 6.11
CA ASP A 39 2.15 11.75 5.01
C ASP A 39 2.62 10.45 4.33
N ILE A 40 3.02 9.45 5.11
CA ILE A 40 3.42 8.13 4.57
C ILE A 40 2.28 7.46 3.80
N GLN A 41 1.03 7.63 4.24
CA GLN A 41 -0.12 7.02 3.57
C GLN A 41 -0.53 7.73 2.28
N THR A 42 -0.28 9.03 2.17
CA THR A 42 -0.74 9.86 1.05
C THR A 42 0.39 10.31 0.11
N ALA A 43 1.64 10.21 0.54
CA ALA A 43 2.78 10.65 -0.24
C ALA A 43 2.93 9.82 -1.53
N ASN A 44 3.15 10.52 -2.62
CA ASN A 44 3.44 9.96 -3.93
C ASN A 44 4.90 9.48 -3.98
N ILE A 45 5.13 8.25 -3.57
CA ILE A 45 6.47 7.64 -3.50
C ILE A 45 6.51 6.45 -4.46
N ARG A 46 7.58 6.35 -5.27
CA ARG A 46 7.79 5.18 -6.14
C ARG A 46 7.70 3.86 -5.34
N PRO A 47 7.05 2.83 -5.89
CA PRO A 47 6.47 2.72 -7.23
C PRO A 47 5.07 3.35 -7.40
N GLU A 48 4.45 3.88 -6.35
CA GLU A 48 3.10 4.44 -6.35
C GLU A 48 3.13 5.97 -6.52
N SER A 49 3.55 6.43 -7.70
CA SER A 49 3.73 7.85 -8.00
C SER A 49 2.42 8.68 -8.00
N HIS A 50 1.28 8.01 -7.96
CA HIS A 50 -0.05 8.64 -8.00
C HIS A 50 -0.95 8.17 -6.86
N ARG A 51 -0.37 7.85 -5.71
CA ARG A 51 -1.08 7.31 -4.54
C ARG A 51 -2.22 8.20 -4.06
N ASP A 52 -2.08 9.51 -4.17
CA ASP A 52 -3.09 10.52 -3.84
C ASP A 52 -4.38 10.39 -4.66
N ARG A 53 -4.33 9.74 -5.82
CA ARG A 53 -5.47 9.49 -6.73
C ARG A 53 -5.83 8.00 -6.88
N MET A 54 -5.14 7.12 -6.14
CA MET A 54 -5.38 5.68 -6.21
C MET A 54 -6.41 5.24 -5.17
N VAL A 55 -7.31 4.38 -5.59
CA VAL A 55 -8.28 3.72 -4.72
C VAL A 55 -8.01 2.22 -4.74
N TYR A 56 -7.87 1.63 -3.57
CA TYR A 56 -7.60 0.21 -3.41
C TYR A 56 -8.83 -0.52 -2.90
N SER A 57 -9.18 -1.62 -3.56
CA SER A 57 -10.21 -2.54 -3.08
C SER A 57 -9.60 -3.93 -2.89
N SER A 58 -9.51 -4.37 -1.64
CA SER A 58 -8.89 -5.66 -1.29
C SER A 58 -9.91 -6.77 -1.13
N TYR A 59 -11.16 -6.45 -0.84
CA TYR A 59 -12.22 -7.42 -0.55
C TYR A 59 -13.50 -7.05 -1.28
N GLY A 60 -14.17 -8.10 -1.82
CA GLY A 60 -15.50 -8.00 -2.34
C GLY A 60 -16.51 -8.71 -1.43
N TYR A 61 -17.64 -8.08 -1.21
CA TYR A 61 -18.77 -8.70 -0.56
C TYR A 61 -19.72 -9.23 -1.63
N SER A 62 -19.86 -10.54 -1.73
CA SER A 62 -20.81 -11.18 -2.65
C SER A 62 -22.02 -11.70 -1.89
N TYR A 63 -23.19 -11.35 -2.41
CA TYR A 63 -24.47 -11.79 -1.86
C TYR A 63 -25.23 -12.61 -2.90
N ARG A 64 -25.56 -13.84 -2.56
CA ARG A 64 -26.38 -14.70 -3.40
C ARG A 64 -27.85 -14.53 -3.06
N LYS A 65 -28.65 -14.07 -4.02
CA LYS A 65 -30.07 -13.78 -3.80
C LYS A 65 -30.90 -15.03 -3.53
N ALA A 66 -30.48 -16.21 -4.03
CA ALA A 66 -31.27 -17.43 -3.97
C ALA A 66 -31.37 -18.06 -2.56
N ASP A 67 -30.27 -18.01 -1.80
CA ASP A 67 -30.16 -18.66 -0.48
C ASP A 67 -29.74 -17.69 0.64
N HIS A 68 -29.72 -16.39 0.33
CA HIS A 68 -29.26 -15.34 1.23
C HIS A 68 -27.85 -15.55 1.78
N SER A 69 -27.06 -16.43 1.15
CA SER A 69 -25.68 -16.65 1.54
C SER A 69 -24.81 -15.47 1.15
N ASN A 70 -23.83 -15.17 1.98
CA ASN A 70 -22.85 -14.13 1.72
C ASN A 70 -21.44 -14.71 1.83
N ALA A 71 -20.54 -14.13 1.06
CA ALA A 71 -19.13 -14.43 1.15
C ALA A 71 -18.34 -13.13 1.09
N ASN A 72 -17.43 -12.99 2.04
CA ASN A 72 -16.42 -11.94 2.03
C ASN A 72 -15.12 -12.57 1.52
N THR A 73 -14.87 -12.46 0.24
CA THR A 73 -13.73 -13.09 -0.42
C THR A 73 -13.19 -12.20 -1.53
N GLY A 74 -11.99 -12.52 -1.99
CA GLY A 74 -11.46 -11.92 -3.20
C GLY A 74 -12.34 -12.23 -4.40
N MET A 75 -12.41 -11.28 -5.30
CA MET A 75 -13.10 -11.46 -6.58
C MET A 75 -12.17 -12.17 -7.56
N SER A 76 -12.74 -13.05 -8.42
CA SER A 76 -11.98 -13.55 -9.57
C SER A 76 -11.69 -12.39 -10.54
N TYR A 77 -10.63 -12.52 -11.34
CA TYR A 77 -10.30 -11.53 -12.38
C TYR A 77 -11.50 -11.23 -13.30
N GLN A 78 -12.20 -12.29 -13.75
CA GLN A 78 -13.38 -12.14 -14.61
C GLN A 78 -14.52 -11.36 -13.94
N ALA A 79 -14.77 -11.60 -12.65
CA ALA A 79 -15.81 -10.87 -11.93
C ALA A 79 -15.40 -9.41 -11.70
N ALA A 80 -14.16 -9.19 -11.29
CA ALA A 80 -13.62 -7.86 -11.06
C ALA A 80 -13.59 -7.01 -12.34
N SER A 81 -13.16 -7.58 -13.45
CA SER A 81 -13.13 -6.88 -14.75
C SER A 81 -14.51 -6.48 -15.26
N ARG A 82 -15.53 -7.31 -15.01
CA ARG A 82 -16.92 -6.96 -15.36
C ARG A 82 -17.53 -5.87 -14.49
N VAL A 83 -17.13 -5.80 -13.22
CA VAL A 83 -17.67 -4.83 -12.26
C VAL A 83 -16.95 -3.49 -12.36
N PHE A 84 -15.64 -3.52 -12.53
CA PHE A 84 -14.79 -2.33 -12.44
C PHE A 84 -14.14 -1.93 -13.78
N GLY A 85 -14.30 -2.74 -14.84
CA GLY A 85 -13.64 -2.48 -16.13
C GLY A 85 -14.03 -1.13 -16.74
N ASP A 86 -15.30 -0.77 -16.63
CA ASP A 86 -15.86 0.48 -17.15
C ASP A 86 -16.30 1.42 -16.01
N LEU A 87 -15.52 1.53 -14.95
CA LEU A 87 -15.86 2.35 -13.80
C LEU A 87 -15.83 3.84 -14.18
N PRO A 88 -16.98 4.56 -14.11
CA PRO A 88 -17.02 5.98 -14.41
C PRO A 88 -16.11 6.79 -13.49
N GLY A 89 -15.25 7.61 -14.07
CA GLY A 89 -14.29 8.44 -13.34
C GLY A 89 -12.96 7.76 -13.01
N ALA A 90 -12.79 6.47 -13.33
CA ALA A 90 -11.49 5.80 -13.25
C ALA A 90 -10.72 6.00 -14.58
N GLU A 91 -9.54 6.55 -14.52
CA GLU A 91 -8.63 6.71 -15.67
C GLU A 91 -7.99 5.38 -16.05
N LEU A 92 -7.65 4.57 -15.06
CA LEU A 92 -7.01 3.28 -15.22
C LEU A 92 -7.42 2.34 -14.09
N VAL A 93 -7.74 1.10 -14.44
CA VAL A 93 -8.04 0.04 -13.48
C VAL A 93 -7.04 -1.08 -13.66
N THR A 94 -6.47 -1.58 -12.58
CA THR A 94 -5.56 -2.73 -12.58
C THR A 94 -6.03 -3.79 -11.58
N TYR A 95 -5.78 -5.03 -11.89
CA TYR A 95 -6.17 -6.17 -11.07
C TYR A 95 -4.92 -6.91 -10.63
N THR A 96 -4.84 -7.15 -9.32
CA THR A 96 -3.76 -7.95 -8.76
C THR A 96 -4.33 -9.10 -7.93
N SER A 97 -3.70 -10.26 -8.00
CA SER A 97 -4.07 -11.37 -7.13
C SER A 97 -3.64 -11.11 -5.68
N TYR A 98 -4.15 -11.93 -4.76
CA TYR A 98 -3.56 -12.03 -3.44
C TYR A 98 -2.07 -12.39 -3.54
N VAL A 99 -1.34 -12.02 -2.49
CA VAL A 99 0.05 -12.40 -2.36
C VAL A 99 0.13 -13.85 -1.93
N PHE A 100 0.72 -14.68 -2.77
CA PHE A 100 1.05 -16.06 -2.45
C PHE A 100 2.47 -16.14 -1.92
N MET A 101 2.68 -16.95 -0.90
CA MET A 101 4.00 -17.26 -0.39
C MET A 101 4.47 -18.56 -1.02
N GLU A 102 5.53 -18.49 -1.81
CA GLU A 102 6.13 -19.64 -2.48
C GLU A 102 7.60 -19.78 -2.13
N TYR A 103 8.19 -20.92 -2.49
CA TYR A 103 9.61 -21.18 -2.29
C TYR A 103 10.30 -21.24 -3.65
N CYS A 104 11.42 -20.54 -3.79
CA CYS A 104 12.30 -20.64 -4.95
C CYS A 104 13.61 -21.27 -4.52
N GLY A 105 13.97 -22.39 -5.13
CA GLY A 105 15.20 -23.10 -4.84
C GLY A 105 15.17 -24.53 -5.38
N ALA A 106 16.30 -25.21 -5.31
CA ALA A 106 16.47 -26.59 -5.79
C ALA A 106 15.64 -27.61 -4.99
N SER A 107 15.24 -27.27 -3.76
CA SER A 107 14.33 -28.08 -2.95
C SER A 107 13.56 -27.16 -1.98
N PRO A 108 12.37 -27.59 -1.50
CA PRO A 108 11.59 -26.82 -0.52
C PRO A 108 12.34 -26.49 0.77
N GLU A 109 13.29 -27.36 1.15
CA GLU A 109 14.09 -27.19 2.37
C GLU A 109 15.24 -26.18 2.22
N LYS A 110 15.68 -25.94 0.99
CA LYS A 110 16.79 -25.02 0.65
C LYS A 110 16.36 -23.81 -0.13
N GLY A 111 15.05 -23.62 -0.32
CA GLY A 111 14.49 -22.50 -1.04
C GLY A 111 14.29 -21.27 -0.17
N ASN A 112 14.47 -20.10 -0.74
CA ASN A 112 14.07 -18.83 -0.12
C ASN A 112 12.57 -18.63 -0.29
N ARG A 113 11.91 -18.15 0.77
CA ARG A 113 10.50 -17.72 0.69
C ARG A 113 10.43 -16.42 -0.07
N TYR A 114 9.53 -16.35 -1.02
CA TYR A 114 9.23 -15.14 -1.76
C TYR A 114 7.72 -14.92 -1.89
N GLN A 115 7.35 -13.69 -2.17
CA GLN A 115 5.98 -13.29 -2.42
C GLN A 115 5.73 -13.28 -3.93
N LYS A 116 4.72 -14.03 -4.37
CA LYS A 116 4.25 -14.06 -5.75
C LYS A 116 2.91 -13.36 -5.86
N ARG A 117 2.74 -12.60 -6.91
CA ARG A 117 1.49 -11.91 -7.25
C ARG A 117 1.26 -11.98 -8.75
N HIS A 118 0.05 -12.31 -9.16
CA HIS A 118 -0.36 -12.18 -10.55
C HIS A 118 -0.85 -10.76 -10.78
N VAL A 119 -0.49 -10.16 -11.89
CA VAL A 119 -0.83 -8.79 -12.25
C VAL A 119 -1.28 -8.74 -13.71
N ASP A 120 -2.05 -7.73 -14.06
CA ASP A 120 -2.45 -7.44 -15.44
C ASP A 120 -1.48 -6.43 -16.10
N LEU A 121 -1.74 -6.10 -17.37
CA LEU A 121 -0.93 -5.15 -18.13
C LEU A 121 -0.98 -3.72 -17.58
N ASN A 122 -2.15 -3.33 -17.04
CA ASN A 122 -2.32 -2.00 -16.51
C ASN A 122 -1.47 -1.77 -15.26
N PHE A 123 -1.08 -2.83 -14.56
CA PHE A 123 -0.17 -2.76 -13.42
C PHE A 123 1.12 -2.02 -13.76
N TRP A 124 1.74 -2.32 -14.92
CA TRP A 124 2.98 -1.68 -15.36
C TRP A 124 2.82 -0.22 -15.76
N ARG A 125 1.60 0.18 -16.10
CA ARG A 125 1.26 1.57 -16.44
C ARG A 125 0.91 2.40 -15.20
N LEU A 126 0.34 1.74 -14.17
CA LEU A 126 -0.08 2.38 -12.95
C LEU A 126 1.08 2.59 -11.98
N TYR A 127 1.96 1.59 -11.90
CA TYR A 127 3.11 1.60 -11.01
C TYR A 127 4.39 1.99 -11.76
N ASP A 128 5.10 2.98 -11.23
CA ASP A 128 6.38 3.46 -11.76
C ASP A 128 7.52 2.52 -11.34
N ILE A 129 7.58 1.34 -11.96
CA ILE A 129 8.57 0.30 -11.66
C ILE A 129 9.76 0.46 -12.59
N ARG A 130 10.95 0.57 -12.01
CA ARG A 130 12.20 0.62 -12.76
C ARG A 130 12.70 -0.81 -13.04
N PHE A 131 12.85 -1.14 -14.29
CA PHE A 131 13.49 -2.38 -14.72
C PHE A 131 15.01 -2.19 -14.78
N VAL A 132 15.76 -3.08 -14.14
CA VAL A 132 17.22 -3.11 -14.19
C VAL A 132 17.67 -3.87 -15.44
N ALA A 133 16.94 -4.93 -15.80
CA ALA A 133 17.15 -5.71 -17.00
C ALA A 133 15.79 -6.22 -17.52
N GLY A 134 15.69 -6.45 -18.83
CA GLY A 134 14.46 -6.91 -19.47
C GLY A 134 13.39 -5.82 -19.60
N ARG A 135 12.16 -6.25 -19.72
CA ARG A 135 10.98 -5.40 -19.91
C ARG A 135 9.75 -5.99 -19.21
N PRO A 136 8.67 -5.21 -18.98
CA PRO A 136 7.38 -5.78 -18.62
C PRO A 136 6.86 -6.68 -19.76
N PHE A 137 6.01 -7.64 -19.43
CA PHE A 137 5.31 -8.43 -20.45
C PHE A 137 4.33 -7.55 -21.23
N ASP A 138 4.13 -7.91 -22.50
CA ASP A 138 3.28 -7.17 -23.43
C ASP A 138 1.90 -7.83 -23.61
N GLN A 139 1.06 -7.21 -24.46
CA GLN A 139 -0.29 -7.69 -24.75
C GLN A 139 -0.28 -9.10 -25.36
N GLN A 140 0.66 -9.40 -26.24
CA GLN A 140 0.73 -10.72 -26.90
C GLN A 140 1.08 -11.82 -25.90
N GLU A 141 2.03 -11.57 -25.01
CA GLU A 141 2.43 -12.49 -23.95
C GLU A 141 1.29 -12.70 -22.93
N PHE A 142 0.55 -11.65 -22.62
CA PHE A 142 -0.61 -11.72 -21.74
C PHE A 142 -1.76 -12.53 -22.35
N ASP A 143 -2.12 -12.27 -23.62
CA ASP A 143 -3.20 -12.98 -24.32
C ASP A 143 -2.84 -14.43 -24.60
N ALA A 144 -1.56 -14.73 -24.85
CA ALA A 144 -1.07 -16.08 -25.02
C ALA A 144 -0.94 -16.86 -23.69
N CYS A 145 -1.22 -16.23 -22.56
CA CYS A 145 -0.99 -16.81 -21.22
C CYS A 145 0.45 -17.35 -21.07
N SER A 146 1.43 -16.63 -21.61
CA SER A 146 2.82 -17.04 -21.59
C SER A 146 3.35 -17.09 -20.16
N ASP A 147 4.15 -18.11 -19.83
CA ASP A 147 4.80 -18.25 -18.53
C ASP A 147 5.97 -17.26 -18.38
N VAL A 148 5.65 -15.99 -18.23
CA VAL A 148 6.63 -14.90 -18.01
C VAL A 148 6.58 -14.45 -16.55
N VAL A 149 7.75 -14.14 -16.02
CA VAL A 149 7.91 -13.73 -14.62
C VAL A 149 8.80 -12.50 -14.55
N VAL A 150 8.42 -11.54 -13.73
CA VAL A 150 9.26 -10.41 -13.34
C VAL A 150 9.70 -10.63 -11.91
N ILE A 151 11.00 -10.64 -11.68
CA ILE A 151 11.60 -10.89 -10.36
C ILE A 151 12.28 -9.63 -9.83
N ALA A 152 12.28 -9.48 -8.51
CA ALA A 152 13.04 -8.42 -7.89
C ALA A 152 14.55 -8.72 -7.98
N GLU A 153 15.38 -7.70 -8.18
CA GLU A 153 16.84 -7.80 -8.30
C GLU A 153 17.48 -8.66 -7.21
N ARG A 154 16.98 -8.57 -5.98
CA ARG A 154 17.47 -9.39 -4.85
C ARG A 154 17.18 -10.89 -4.96
N LEU A 155 16.36 -11.32 -5.93
CA LEU A 155 16.02 -12.72 -6.20
C LEU A 155 16.69 -13.24 -7.47
N ALA A 156 17.30 -12.37 -8.24
CA ALA A 156 18.08 -12.70 -9.42
C ALA A 156 19.50 -13.10 -9.03
#